data_8bde3ac3895b2ec682bec00f92c3a3f1
#
_entry.id   8bde3ac3895b2ec682bec00f92c3a3f1
#
_cell.length_a   1.000
_cell.length_b   1.000
_cell.length_c   1.000
_cell.angle_alpha   90.00
_cell.angle_beta   90.00
_cell.angle_gamma   90.00
#
_symmetry.space_group_name_H-M   'P 1'
#
loop_
_entity.id
_entity.type
_entity.pdbx_description
1 polymer ?
#
loop_
_entity_poly.entity_id
_entity_poly.type
_entity_poly.pdbx_seq_one_letter_code
_entity_poly.pdbx_strand_id
1 'polypeptide(L)'
;MKSIFISINNENDRYLSYHIGQVKTDFFTMNNKYISTQSSEILNYFNKIEQYYFDYNEAKKALPNSSNSALKELLSDMVRRGLLMRLKKGLYYIIPYEQDPQSFMPDWHLLAQPLTNGTPHYIGYYSALQIHNLITQPSLKEQIVVAKQIRPSQIEIKDVTFQFIYHNKKHFFGSKKIWIDSFNKVMCSDLEKTIIDCLFKPDYAGGIVEVAKAIYSSKEKIKYNQLYDYAIKFNSQAVIKRLGFLLELLDINTEIIKRLKEKKTKSYVLLDTELPKQGKRLSRWGIQQNLGSETIKSAMFT
;
A
#
# COMPACT_ATOMS: atom_id res chain seq x y z
N MET A 1 31.00 -50.32 5.89
CA MET A 1 31.40 -51.28 6.90
C MET A 1 31.93 -50.56 8.12
N LYS A 2 31.15 -50.49 9.17
CA LYS A 2 31.54 -50.70 10.59
C LYS A 2 30.35 -50.27 11.44
N SER A 3 29.66 -51.30 11.90
CA SER A 3 28.64 -51.22 12.94
C SER A 3 29.32 -50.97 14.27
N ILE A 4 28.79 -50.05 15.07
CA ILE A 4 29.12 -49.95 16.48
C ILE A 4 27.83 -50.29 17.24
N PHE A 5 27.83 -51.51 17.82
CA PHE A 5 26.90 -51.93 18.85
C PHE A 5 27.40 -51.37 20.19
N ILE A 6 26.55 -50.65 20.88
CA ILE A 6 26.72 -50.42 22.32
C ILE A 6 25.50 -51.05 23.02
N SER A 7 25.79 -52.14 23.70
CA SER A 7 24.91 -52.78 24.66
C SER A 7 25.07 -52.09 26.00
N ILE A 8 23.98 -51.61 26.60
CA ILE A 8 23.92 -51.29 28.02
C ILE A 8 22.67 -51.94 28.59
N ASN A 9 22.88 -53.01 29.37
CA ASN A 9 21.95 -53.52 30.35
C ASN A 9 21.98 -52.59 31.57
N ASN A 10 20.83 -52.12 32.05
CA ASN A 10 20.49 -52.28 33.47
C ASN A 10 19.03 -51.94 33.74
N GLU A 11 18.45 -52.73 34.62
CA GLU A 11 17.08 -52.73 35.10
C GLU A 11 16.77 -51.51 35.96
N ASN A 12 15.47 -51.30 36.10
CA ASN A 12 14.75 -50.37 36.98
C ASN A 12 14.63 -48.91 36.50
N ASP A 13 13.46 -48.58 35.89
CA ASP A 13 12.48 -47.77 36.59
C ASP A 13 11.19 -47.61 35.76
N ARG A 14 10.11 -47.67 36.52
CA ARG A 14 8.72 -47.59 36.07
C ARG A 14 8.34 -46.13 35.67
N TYR A 15 7.47 -46.05 34.67
CA TYR A 15 6.58 -44.96 34.35
C TYR A 15 7.20 -43.63 33.84
N LEU A 16 7.20 -43.54 32.50
CA LEU A 16 6.83 -42.31 31.79
C LEU A 16 6.48 -42.72 30.36
N SER A 17 5.18 -42.91 30.11
CA SER A 17 4.65 -43.01 28.75
C SER A 17 4.74 -41.64 28.09
N TYR A 18 5.83 -41.37 27.42
CA TYR A 18 5.86 -40.24 26.48
C TYR A 18 5.07 -40.63 25.24
N HIS A 19 3.93 -39.95 25.05
CA HIS A 19 3.32 -39.87 23.75
C HIS A 19 4.32 -39.22 22.80
N ILE A 20 4.99 -40.05 22.03
CA ILE A 20 5.66 -39.58 20.81
C ILE A 20 4.53 -39.22 19.87
N GLY A 21 4.12 -37.93 19.94
CA GLY A 21 3.30 -37.35 18.92
C GLY A 21 4.00 -37.59 17.58
N GLN A 22 3.27 -38.20 16.66
CA GLN A 22 3.68 -38.31 15.27
C GLN A 22 4.03 -36.88 14.81
N VAL A 23 5.31 -36.58 14.72
CA VAL A 23 5.80 -35.48 13.91
C VAL A 23 5.37 -35.87 12.49
N LYS A 24 4.26 -35.31 12.02
CA LYS A 24 3.99 -35.25 10.59
C LYS A 24 5.19 -34.55 9.99
N THR A 25 6.07 -35.30 9.43
CA THR A 25 7.02 -34.82 8.44
C THR A 25 6.14 -34.31 7.31
N ASP A 26 5.81 -33.02 7.34
CA ASP A 26 5.35 -32.32 6.17
C ASP A 26 6.46 -32.49 5.14
N PHE A 27 6.30 -33.49 4.30
CA PHE A 27 7.02 -33.56 3.05
C PHE A 27 6.67 -32.25 2.34
N PHE A 28 7.61 -31.30 2.36
CA PHE A 28 7.64 -30.21 1.42
C PHE A 28 7.55 -30.87 0.03
N THR A 29 6.36 -30.95 -0.51
CA THR A 29 6.19 -31.18 -1.93
C THR A 29 6.83 -29.97 -2.58
N MET A 30 8.11 -30.09 -2.93
CA MET A 30 8.73 -29.23 -3.92
C MET A 30 7.79 -29.30 -5.12
N ASN A 31 6.97 -28.27 -5.30
CA ASN A 31 6.24 -28.07 -6.53
C ASN A 31 7.30 -27.91 -7.61
N ASN A 32 7.64 -29.02 -8.27
CA ASN A 32 8.54 -28.99 -9.40
C ASN A 32 7.86 -28.11 -10.46
N LYS A 33 8.28 -26.84 -10.55
CA LYS A 33 7.82 -25.90 -11.57
C LYS A 33 8.21 -26.48 -12.93
N TYR A 34 7.31 -27.22 -13.55
CA TYR A 34 7.54 -27.72 -14.90
C TYR A 34 7.26 -26.62 -15.92
N ILE A 35 8.21 -26.36 -16.82
CA ILE A 35 8.09 -25.37 -17.90
C ILE A 35 7.92 -26.10 -19.22
N SER A 36 6.73 -26.05 -19.82
CA SER A 36 6.48 -26.52 -21.18
C SER A 36 7.07 -25.57 -22.23
N THR A 37 7.21 -26.01 -23.48
CA THR A 37 7.71 -25.17 -24.58
C THR A 37 6.92 -23.87 -24.70
N GLN A 38 5.58 -23.93 -24.72
CA GLN A 38 4.74 -22.73 -24.81
C GLN A 38 4.85 -21.81 -23.58
N SER A 39 5.00 -22.40 -22.37
CA SER A 39 5.26 -21.61 -21.16
C SER A 39 6.59 -20.89 -21.25
N SER A 40 7.63 -21.57 -21.75
CA SER A 40 8.95 -20.97 -21.98
C SER A 40 8.90 -19.81 -22.98
N GLU A 41 8.12 -19.95 -24.06
CA GLU A 41 7.94 -18.88 -25.06
C GLU A 41 7.34 -17.62 -24.42
N ILE A 42 6.28 -17.74 -23.61
CA ILE A 42 5.68 -16.61 -22.88
C ILE A 42 6.71 -15.99 -21.92
N LEU A 43 7.33 -16.80 -21.06
CA LEU A 43 8.29 -16.28 -20.07
C LEU A 43 9.47 -15.59 -20.75
N ASN A 44 10.02 -16.17 -21.80
CA ASN A 44 11.14 -15.59 -22.56
C ASN A 44 10.75 -14.28 -23.27
N TYR A 45 9.49 -14.21 -23.79
CA TYR A 45 9.01 -12.99 -24.44
C TYR A 45 9.03 -11.82 -23.45
N PHE A 46 8.45 -11.98 -22.26
CA PHE A 46 8.37 -10.92 -21.25
C PHE A 46 9.71 -10.66 -20.56
N ASN A 47 10.54 -11.67 -20.32
CA ASN A 47 11.88 -11.49 -19.77
C ASN A 47 12.79 -10.65 -20.69
N LYS A 48 12.69 -10.83 -22.02
CA LYS A 48 13.48 -10.05 -22.98
C LYS A 48 13.17 -8.54 -22.95
N ILE A 49 11.95 -8.18 -22.54
CA ILE A 49 11.50 -6.78 -22.43
C ILE A 49 11.45 -6.29 -20.98
N GLU A 50 12.02 -7.06 -20.06
CA GLU A 50 12.07 -6.77 -18.61
C GLU A 50 10.69 -6.45 -17.99
N GLN A 51 9.64 -7.14 -18.50
CA GLN A 51 8.27 -6.96 -18.05
C GLN A 51 7.84 -8.12 -17.15
N TYR A 52 7.51 -7.84 -15.89
CA TYR A 52 7.19 -8.86 -14.88
C TYR A 52 5.68 -9.15 -14.75
N TYR A 53 4.83 -8.39 -15.40
CA TYR A 53 3.39 -8.60 -15.44
C TYR A 53 2.85 -8.39 -16.84
N PHE A 54 1.74 -9.03 -17.15
CA PHE A 54 1.11 -8.90 -18.46
C PHE A 54 -0.40 -9.21 -18.41
N ASP A 55 -1.14 -8.64 -19.34
CA ASP A 55 -2.53 -8.98 -19.54
C ASP A 55 -2.71 -10.08 -20.60
N TYR A 56 -3.97 -10.55 -20.75
CA TYR A 56 -4.32 -11.58 -21.72
C TYR A 56 -3.95 -11.19 -23.16
N ASN A 57 -4.14 -9.91 -23.53
CA ASN A 57 -3.87 -9.45 -24.90
C ASN A 57 -2.36 -9.41 -25.18
N GLU A 58 -1.57 -9.06 -24.18
CA GLU A 58 -0.10 -9.10 -24.26
C GLU A 58 0.40 -10.55 -24.36
N ALA A 59 -0.18 -11.48 -23.59
CA ALA A 59 0.12 -12.92 -23.72
C ALA A 59 -0.23 -13.45 -25.12
N LYS A 60 -1.31 -12.94 -25.72
CA LYS A 60 -1.68 -13.30 -27.11
C LYS A 60 -0.66 -12.80 -28.13
N LYS A 61 0.02 -11.68 -27.89
CA LYS A 61 1.13 -11.21 -28.75
C LYS A 61 2.36 -12.11 -28.62
N ALA A 62 2.63 -12.66 -27.43
CA ALA A 62 3.73 -13.61 -27.22
C ALA A 62 3.48 -14.95 -27.92
N LEU A 63 2.21 -15.40 -28.04
CA LEU A 63 1.81 -16.63 -28.71
C LEU A 63 0.73 -16.36 -29.76
N PRO A 64 1.04 -15.74 -30.90
CA PRO A 64 0.04 -15.29 -31.88
C PRO A 64 -0.76 -16.44 -32.52
N ASN A 65 -0.15 -17.62 -32.66
CA ASN A 65 -0.75 -18.77 -33.33
C ASN A 65 -1.65 -19.65 -32.43
N SER A 66 -1.66 -19.40 -31.09
CA SER A 66 -2.52 -20.18 -30.19
C SER A 66 -3.98 -19.75 -30.30
N SER A 67 -4.91 -20.70 -30.19
CA SER A 67 -6.33 -20.35 -30.08
C SER A 67 -6.63 -19.64 -28.76
N ASN A 68 -7.72 -18.88 -28.68
CA ASN A 68 -8.10 -18.19 -27.47
C ASN A 68 -8.38 -19.16 -26.31
N SER A 69 -8.95 -20.35 -26.61
CA SER A 69 -9.17 -21.38 -25.57
C SER A 69 -7.88 -21.98 -25.08
N ALA A 70 -6.97 -22.38 -26.00
CA ALA A 70 -5.67 -22.95 -25.65
C ALA A 70 -4.81 -21.97 -24.82
N LEU A 71 -4.79 -20.69 -25.18
CA LEU A 71 -4.05 -19.69 -24.41
C LEU A 71 -4.63 -19.51 -22.99
N LYS A 72 -5.96 -19.47 -22.82
CA LYS A 72 -6.59 -19.39 -21.50
C LYS A 72 -6.27 -20.60 -20.64
N GLU A 73 -6.29 -21.80 -21.25
CA GLU A 73 -5.94 -23.03 -20.57
C GLU A 73 -4.48 -23.05 -20.16
N LEU A 74 -3.57 -22.67 -21.07
CA LEU A 74 -2.14 -22.54 -20.79
C LEU A 74 -1.86 -21.58 -19.61
N LEU A 75 -2.46 -20.37 -19.64
CA LEU A 75 -2.26 -19.39 -18.56
C LEU A 75 -2.81 -19.90 -17.22
N SER A 76 -3.96 -20.60 -17.24
CA SER A 76 -4.51 -21.22 -16.03
C SER A 76 -3.61 -22.33 -15.50
N ASP A 77 -3.04 -23.12 -16.38
CA ASP A 77 -2.09 -24.17 -16.05
C ASP A 77 -0.77 -23.59 -15.52
N MET A 78 -0.25 -22.52 -16.11
CA MET A 78 0.92 -21.81 -15.60
C MET A 78 0.69 -21.24 -14.18
N VAL A 79 -0.51 -20.75 -13.87
CA VAL A 79 -0.88 -20.34 -12.50
C VAL A 79 -0.87 -21.55 -11.56
N ARG A 80 -1.48 -22.68 -11.94
CA ARG A 80 -1.52 -23.92 -11.13
C ARG A 80 -0.13 -24.46 -10.84
N ARG A 81 0.80 -24.36 -11.81
CA ARG A 81 2.21 -24.78 -11.67
C ARG A 81 3.09 -23.79 -10.94
N GLY A 82 2.55 -22.64 -10.50
CA GLY A 82 3.30 -21.63 -9.77
C GLY A 82 4.31 -20.84 -10.61
N LEU A 83 4.12 -20.78 -11.94
CA LEU A 83 4.89 -19.91 -12.82
C LEU A 83 4.34 -18.49 -12.87
N LEU A 84 3.03 -18.34 -12.64
CA LEU A 84 2.31 -17.07 -12.65
C LEU A 84 1.48 -16.90 -11.38
N MET A 85 1.40 -15.69 -10.90
CA MET A 85 0.42 -15.24 -9.91
C MET A 85 -0.70 -14.48 -10.63
N ARG A 86 -1.96 -14.84 -10.40
CA ARG A 86 -3.09 -14.10 -10.94
C ARG A 86 -3.38 -12.90 -10.05
N LEU A 87 -3.22 -11.67 -10.58
CA LEU A 87 -3.54 -10.44 -9.87
C LEU A 87 -5.04 -10.13 -9.89
N LYS A 88 -5.66 -10.29 -11.06
CA LYS A 88 -7.10 -10.24 -11.30
C LYS A 88 -7.44 -10.99 -12.59
N LYS A 89 -8.73 -11.06 -12.96
CA LYS A 89 -9.15 -11.73 -14.21
C LYS A 89 -8.38 -11.17 -15.41
N GLY A 90 -7.60 -12.04 -16.07
CA GLY A 90 -6.83 -11.72 -17.26
C GLY A 90 -5.56 -10.88 -17.04
N LEU A 91 -5.11 -10.70 -15.79
CA LEU A 91 -3.87 -10.02 -15.44
C LEU A 91 -3.00 -10.93 -14.58
N TYR A 92 -1.75 -11.09 -14.96
CA TYR A 92 -0.83 -12.05 -14.37
C TYR A 92 0.51 -11.39 -14.02
N TYR A 93 1.16 -11.90 -12.99
CA TYR A 93 2.53 -11.56 -12.59
C TYR A 93 3.41 -12.79 -12.70
N ILE A 94 4.60 -12.65 -13.27
CA ILE A 94 5.57 -13.74 -13.41
C ILE A 94 6.25 -13.97 -12.06
N ILE A 95 6.14 -15.20 -11.54
CA ILE A 95 6.83 -15.59 -10.31
C ILE A 95 8.25 -16.00 -10.70
N PRO A 96 9.30 -15.39 -10.13
CA PRO A 96 10.68 -15.84 -10.34
C PRO A 96 10.80 -17.35 -10.06
N TYR A 97 11.61 -18.04 -10.87
CA TYR A 97 11.65 -19.50 -10.82
C TYR A 97 12.10 -20.03 -9.46
N GLU A 98 13.02 -19.33 -8.81
CA GLU A 98 13.58 -19.64 -7.50
C GLU A 98 12.64 -19.35 -6.32
N GLN A 99 11.56 -18.59 -6.53
CA GLN A 99 10.63 -18.23 -5.47
C GLN A 99 9.55 -19.30 -5.28
N ASP A 100 9.18 -19.56 -4.03
CA ASP A 100 8.03 -20.41 -3.73
C ASP A 100 6.72 -19.71 -4.08
N PRO A 101 5.85 -20.30 -4.94
CA PRO A 101 4.60 -19.67 -5.36
C PRO A 101 3.61 -19.40 -4.23
N GLN A 102 3.67 -20.17 -3.14
CA GLN A 102 2.72 -20.00 -2.03
C GLN A 102 3.04 -18.77 -1.19
N SER A 103 4.33 -18.54 -0.92
CA SER A 103 4.79 -17.40 -0.11
C SER A 103 5.16 -16.17 -0.94
N PHE A 104 5.41 -16.34 -2.26
CA PHE A 104 5.83 -15.21 -3.10
C PHE A 104 4.79 -14.09 -3.14
N MET A 105 5.23 -12.89 -2.82
CA MET A 105 4.53 -11.63 -3.05
C MET A 105 5.55 -10.62 -3.56
N PRO A 106 5.36 -10.01 -4.73
CA PRO A 106 6.21 -8.88 -5.15
C PRO A 106 6.00 -7.71 -4.20
N ASP A 107 6.91 -6.72 -4.25
CA ASP A 107 6.63 -5.46 -3.58
C ASP A 107 5.29 -4.92 -4.08
N TRP A 108 4.32 -4.81 -3.17
CA TRP A 108 2.94 -4.48 -3.51
C TRP A 108 2.79 -3.06 -4.07
N HIS A 109 3.72 -2.14 -3.78
CA HIS A 109 3.72 -0.82 -4.36
C HIS A 109 3.86 -0.87 -5.90
N LEU A 110 4.58 -1.88 -6.43
CA LEU A 110 4.73 -2.10 -7.87
C LEU A 110 3.44 -2.56 -8.54
N LEU A 111 2.51 -3.14 -7.78
CA LEU A 111 1.25 -3.63 -8.32
C LEU A 111 0.24 -2.50 -8.62
N ALA A 112 0.47 -1.29 -8.13
CA ALA A 112 -0.39 -0.15 -8.44
C ALA A 112 -0.50 0.10 -9.96
N GLN A 113 0.61 0.01 -10.69
CA GLN A 113 0.66 0.21 -12.13
C GLN A 113 -0.19 -0.82 -12.92
N PRO A 114 0.02 -2.15 -12.79
CA PRO A 114 -0.77 -3.13 -13.52
C PRO A 114 -2.24 -3.13 -13.10
N LEU A 115 -2.54 -2.93 -11.81
CA LEU A 115 -3.91 -2.96 -11.31
C LEU A 115 -4.78 -1.83 -11.82
N THR A 116 -4.20 -0.67 -12.13
CA THR A 116 -4.91 0.49 -12.68
C THR A 116 -5.09 0.45 -14.20
N ASN A 117 -4.45 -0.51 -14.88
CA ASN A 117 -4.60 -0.76 -16.32
C ASN A 117 -4.51 0.53 -17.16
N GLY A 118 -3.41 1.27 -17.01
CA GLY A 118 -3.15 2.51 -17.74
C GLY A 118 -3.96 3.73 -17.29
N THR A 119 -4.87 3.59 -16.31
CA THR A 119 -5.54 4.74 -15.71
C THR A 119 -4.50 5.58 -14.95
N PRO A 120 -4.43 6.91 -15.17
CA PRO A 120 -3.56 7.77 -14.39
C PRO A 120 -3.82 7.60 -12.88
N HIS A 121 -2.75 7.35 -12.13
CA HIS A 121 -2.83 7.01 -10.71
C HIS A 121 -1.59 7.48 -9.95
N TYR A 122 -1.68 7.47 -8.64
CA TYR A 122 -0.55 7.58 -7.72
C TYR A 122 -0.89 6.89 -6.39
N ILE A 123 0.13 6.41 -5.70
CA ILE A 123 0.01 5.92 -4.33
C ILE A 123 -0.17 7.14 -3.42
N GLY A 124 -1.23 7.15 -2.60
CA GLY A 124 -1.61 8.29 -1.76
C GLY A 124 -1.94 7.90 -0.33
N TYR A 125 -2.36 8.88 0.49
CA TYR A 125 -2.83 8.68 1.85
C TYR A 125 -1.83 7.91 2.74
N TYR A 126 -2.29 6.91 3.50
CA TYR A 126 -1.46 6.14 4.43
C TYR A 126 -0.31 5.40 3.72
N SER A 127 -0.57 4.83 2.54
CA SER A 127 0.48 4.17 1.75
C SER A 127 1.58 5.15 1.31
N ALA A 128 1.22 6.39 0.97
CA ALA A 128 2.21 7.43 0.69
C ALA A 128 2.95 7.88 1.96
N LEU A 129 2.27 7.97 3.11
CA LEU A 129 2.95 8.22 4.39
C LEU A 129 3.99 7.12 4.70
N GLN A 130 3.67 5.86 4.37
CA GLN A 130 4.59 4.74 4.51
C GLN A 130 5.82 4.90 3.60
N ILE A 131 5.62 5.21 2.32
CA ILE A 131 6.73 5.45 1.37
C ILE A 131 7.60 6.64 1.78
N HIS A 132 7.01 7.67 2.40
CA HIS A 132 7.75 8.81 2.96
C HIS A 132 8.39 8.55 4.32
N ASN A 133 8.27 7.34 4.88
CA ASN A 133 8.75 6.96 6.23
C ASN A 133 8.19 7.85 7.35
N LEU A 134 6.89 8.14 7.30
CA LEU A 134 6.19 9.00 8.26
C LEU A 134 5.20 8.25 9.16
N ILE A 135 5.19 6.93 9.10
CA ILE A 135 4.36 6.07 9.93
C ILE A 135 5.21 5.11 10.75
N THR A 136 4.68 4.68 11.89
CA THR A 136 5.33 3.73 12.79
C THR A 136 4.88 2.28 12.57
N GLN A 137 3.69 2.09 12.00
CA GLN A 137 3.12 0.76 11.77
C GLN A 137 2.81 0.56 10.29
N PRO A 138 3.44 -0.41 9.61
CA PRO A 138 3.11 -0.72 8.23
C PRO A 138 1.67 -1.25 8.12
N SER A 139 1.01 -0.95 7.03
CA SER A 139 -0.34 -1.43 6.71
C SER A 139 -0.27 -2.38 5.52
N LEU A 140 -1.02 -3.47 5.58
CA LEU A 140 -1.25 -4.37 4.44
C LEU A 140 -2.35 -3.83 3.50
N LYS A 141 -2.59 -2.52 3.53
CA LYS A 141 -3.51 -1.85 2.62
C LYS A 141 -2.75 -0.87 1.74
N GLU A 142 -2.84 -1.08 0.43
CA GLU A 142 -2.29 -0.16 -0.57
C GLU A 142 -3.38 0.77 -1.10
N GLN A 143 -3.19 2.06 -0.92
CA GLN A 143 -4.14 3.09 -1.32
C GLN A 143 -3.69 3.78 -2.60
N ILE A 144 -4.44 3.55 -3.67
CA ILE A 144 -4.14 4.03 -5.02
C ILE A 144 -5.18 5.07 -5.41
N VAL A 145 -4.74 6.31 -5.53
CA VAL A 145 -5.58 7.40 -6.04
C VAL A 145 -5.62 7.32 -7.55
N VAL A 146 -6.83 7.37 -8.11
CA VAL A 146 -7.09 7.18 -9.54
C VAL A 146 -7.89 8.33 -10.13
N ALA A 147 -7.58 8.72 -11.38
CA ALA A 147 -8.26 9.79 -12.11
C ALA A 147 -9.62 9.38 -12.69
N LYS A 148 -9.90 8.07 -12.74
CA LYS A 148 -11.19 7.49 -13.14
C LYS A 148 -11.61 6.44 -12.14
N GLN A 149 -12.91 6.36 -11.85
CA GLN A 149 -13.42 5.36 -10.92
C GLN A 149 -13.14 3.93 -11.43
N ILE A 150 -12.50 3.11 -10.60
CA ILE A 150 -12.26 1.69 -10.83
C ILE A 150 -13.27 0.89 -9.99
N ARG A 151 -13.79 -0.19 -10.56
CA ARG A 151 -14.70 -1.12 -9.87
C ARG A 151 -14.19 -2.55 -10.02
N PRO A 152 -14.23 -3.34 -8.95
CA PRO A 152 -14.57 -2.95 -7.57
C PRO A 152 -13.57 -1.92 -7.01
N SER A 153 -13.97 -1.14 -6.01
CA SER A 153 -13.10 -0.13 -5.38
C SER A 153 -12.04 -0.72 -4.47
N GLN A 154 -12.12 -2.01 -4.21
CA GLN A 154 -11.15 -2.79 -3.46
C GLN A 154 -10.96 -4.16 -4.10
N ILE A 155 -9.73 -4.64 -4.10
CA ILE A 155 -9.38 -6.03 -4.44
C ILE A 155 -8.37 -6.53 -3.42
N GLU A 156 -8.39 -7.82 -3.18
CA GLU A 156 -7.48 -8.50 -2.27
C GLU A 156 -6.58 -9.43 -3.09
N ILE A 157 -5.28 -9.34 -2.85
CA ILE A 157 -4.28 -10.22 -3.46
C ILE A 157 -3.43 -10.74 -2.32
N LYS A 158 -3.58 -12.04 -2.02
CA LYS A 158 -3.06 -12.64 -0.78
C LYS A 158 -3.53 -11.80 0.44
N ASP A 159 -2.63 -11.37 1.27
CA ASP A 159 -2.94 -10.63 2.50
C ASP A 159 -2.97 -9.10 2.31
N VAL A 160 -2.78 -8.61 1.07
CA VAL A 160 -2.74 -7.17 0.79
C VAL A 160 -4.04 -6.71 0.14
N THR A 161 -4.67 -5.70 0.74
CA THR A 161 -5.86 -5.03 0.21
C THR A 161 -5.45 -3.83 -0.63
N PHE A 162 -5.81 -3.81 -1.91
CA PHE A 162 -5.63 -2.67 -2.82
C PHE A 162 -6.92 -1.87 -2.88
N GLN A 163 -6.88 -0.61 -2.44
CA GLN A 163 -8.01 0.31 -2.41
C GLN A 163 -7.85 1.40 -3.46
N PHE A 164 -8.81 1.49 -4.40
CA PHE A 164 -8.82 2.53 -5.45
C PHE A 164 -9.68 3.71 -5.00
N ILE A 165 -9.04 4.88 -4.85
CA ILE A 165 -9.67 6.10 -4.36
C ILE A 165 -9.77 7.08 -5.53
N TYR A 166 -11.01 7.38 -5.95
CA TYR A 166 -11.21 8.33 -7.04
C TYR A 166 -10.98 9.76 -6.58
N HIS A 167 -10.13 10.49 -7.31
CA HIS A 167 -10.01 11.93 -7.23
C HIS A 167 -10.44 12.58 -8.55
N ASN A 168 -11.21 13.64 -8.45
CA ASN A 168 -11.56 14.45 -9.62
C ASN A 168 -10.32 15.21 -10.15
N LYS A 169 -10.41 15.75 -11.36
CA LYS A 169 -9.28 16.44 -12.02
C LYS A 169 -8.67 17.59 -11.21
N LYS A 170 -9.47 18.29 -10.38
CA LYS A 170 -8.98 19.40 -9.54
C LYS A 170 -8.10 18.92 -8.41
N HIS A 171 -8.35 17.73 -7.90
CA HIS A 171 -7.61 17.13 -6.79
C HIS A 171 -6.47 16.20 -7.25
N PHE A 172 -6.39 15.88 -8.56
CA PHE A 172 -5.41 14.98 -9.14
C PHE A 172 -4.17 15.74 -9.62
N PHE A 173 -3.24 16.01 -8.70
CA PHE A 173 -1.97 16.70 -8.94
C PHE A 173 -0.95 16.37 -7.84
N GLY A 174 0.29 16.85 -7.94
CA GLY A 174 1.32 16.73 -6.90
C GLY A 174 1.85 15.31 -6.73
N SER A 175 1.82 14.51 -7.80
CA SER A 175 2.43 13.18 -7.82
C SER A 175 3.70 13.17 -8.66
N LYS A 176 4.64 12.34 -8.28
CA LYS A 176 5.92 12.14 -8.97
C LYS A 176 6.41 10.70 -8.80
N LYS A 177 7.41 10.30 -9.60
CA LYS A 177 8.10 9.03 -9.41
C LYS A 177 9.00 9.11 -8.18
N ILE A 178 8.79 8.21 -7.20
CA ILE A 178 9.56 8.10 -5.96
C ILE A 178 10.22 6.72 -5.94
N TRP A 179 11.47 6.66 -5.51
CA TRP A 179 12.18 5.41 -5.28
C TRP A 179 11.59 4.70 -4.05
N ILE A 180 11.26 3.42 -4.20
CA ILE A 180 10.84 2.54 -3.10
C ILE A 180 11.98 1.60 -2.68
N ASP A 181 12.88 1.32 -3.61
CA ASP A 181 14.14 0.60 -3.40
C ASP A 181 15.23 1.11 -4.35
N SER A 182 16.38 0.44 -4.42
CA SER A 182 17.52 0.84 -5.27
C SER A 182 17.24 0.73 -6.78
N PHE A 183 16.18 0.03 -7.19
CA PHE A 183 15.92 -0.30 -8.60
C PHE A 183 14.57 0.21 -9.09
N ASN A 184 13.60 0.37 -8.19
CA ASN A 184 12.21 0.59 -8.54
C ASN A 184 11.69 1.95 -8.10
N LYS A 185 10.90 2.58 -8.99
CA LYS A 185 10.15 3.79 -8.71
C LYS A 185 8.67 3.56 -8.92
N VAL A 186 7.85 4.17 -8.07
CA VAL A 186 6.39 4.19 -8.20
C VAL A 186 5.88 5.61 -8.34
N MET A 187 4.71 5.77 -8.96
CA MET A 187 3.99 7.04 -8.92
C MET A 187 3.38 7.23 -7.53
N CYS A 188 3.82 8.23 -6.80
CA CYS A 188 3.36 8.52 -5.44
C CYS A 188 3.12 10.02 -5.30
N SER A 189 2.21 10.45 -4.42
CA SER A 189 2.08 11.85 -4.03
C SER A 189 3.40 12.33 -3.41
N ASP A 190 3.82 13.56 -3.72
CA ASP A 190 4.93 14.20 -2.99
C ASP A 190 4.50 14.47 -1.53
N LEU A 191 5.45 14.86 -0.69
CA LEU A 191 5.20 15.05 0.74
C LEU A 191 4.04 16.01 1.01
N GLU A 192 4.06 17.16 0.36
CA GLU A 192 3.05 18.21 0.53
C GLU A 192 1.67 17.73 0.08
N LYS A 193 1.60 17.05 -1.07
CA LYS A 193 0.33 16.49 -1.56
C LYS A 193 -0.18 15.37 -0.67
N THR A 194 0.71 14.53 -0.14
CA THR A 194 0.34 13.47 0.82
C THR A 194 -0.32 14.07 2.05
N ILE A 195 0.24 15.13 2.62
CA ILE A 195 -0.35 15.86 3.75
C ILE A 195 -1.73 16.43 3.38
N ILE A 196 -1.87 17.03 2.19
CA ILE A 196 -3.16 17.59 1.71
C ILE A 196 -4.22 16.50 1.58
N ASP A 197 -3.88 15.36 0.99
CA ASP A 197 -4.81 14.24 0.83
C ASP A 197 -5.25 13.68 2.19
N CYS A 198 -4.31 13.47 3.11
CA CYS A 198 -4.60 13.01 4.46
C CYS A 198 -5.48 14.00 5.25
N LEU A 199 -5.24 15.30 5.12
CA LEU A 199 -6.09 16.34 5.73
C LEU A 199 -7.48 16.40 5.11
N PHE A 200 -7.62 16.05 3.84
CA PHE A 200 -8.93 16.02 3.17
C PHE A 200 -9.79 14.88 3.72
N LYS A 201 -9.22 13.68 3.85
CA LYS A 201 -9.89 12.48 4.38
C LYS A 201 -8.99 11.79 5.40
N PRO A 202 -9.01 12.23 6.65
CA PRO A 202 -8.20 11.61 7.72
C PRO A 202 -8.48 10.12 7.93
N ASP A 203 -9.70 9.67 7.65
CA ASP A 203 -10.11 8.25 7.69
C ASP A 203 -9.28 7.34 6.77
N TYR A 204 -8.72 7.87 5.70
CA TYR A 204 -7.78 7.11 4.86
C TYR A 204 -6.33 7.17 5.36
N ALA A 205 -6.07 7.95 6.39
CA ALA A 205 -4.73 8.16 6.94
C ALA A 205 -4.57 7.63 8.38
N GLY A 206 -5.55 6.88 8.89
CA GLY A 206 -5.55 6.42 10.29
C GLY A 206 -5.97 7.50 11.30
N GLY A 207 -6.80 8.47 10.84
CA GLY A 207 -7.31 9.55 11.66
C GLY A 207 -6.39 10.78 11.73
N ILE A 208 -6.89 11.83 12.38
CA ILE A 208 -6.19 13.14 12.44
C ILE A 208 -4.89 13.08 13.27
N VAL A 209 -4.78 12.11 14.18
CA VAL A 209 -3.57 11.92 15.00
C VAL A 209 -2.39 11.49 14.13
N GLU A 210 -2.59 10.52 13.25
CA GLU A 210 -1.54 10.05 12.34
C GLU A 210 -1.13 11.15 11.34
N VAL A 211 -2.10 11.95 10.88
CA VAL A 211 -1.79 13.13 10.06
C VAL A 211 -0.95 14.16 10.83
N ALA A 212 -1.27 14.39 12.10
CA ALA A 212 -0.50 15.29 12.97
C ALA A 212 0.93 14.79 13.21
N LYS A 213 1.10 13.48 13.47
CA LYS A 213 2.42 12.82 13.57
C LYS A 213 3.23 13.01 12.30
N ALA A 214 2.62 12.78 11.13
CA ALA A 214 3.28 12.92 9.84
C ALA A 214 3.75 14.37 9.61
N ILE A 215 2.92 15.37 9.91
CA ILE A 215 3.29 16.79 9.82
C ILE A 215 4.45 17.11 10.78
N TYR A 216 4.35 16.67 12.03
CA TYR A 216 5.38 16.95 13.05
C TYR A 216 6.73 16.30 12.70
N SER A 217 6.73 15.04 12.30
CA SER A 217 7.94 14.29 11.93
C SER A 217 8.60 14.83 10.66
N SER A 218 7.83 15.44 9.77
CA SER A 218 8.34 15.99 8.51
C SER A 218 8.52 17.51 8.51
N LYS A 219 8.31 18.20 9.64
CA LYS A 219 8.27 19.67 9.73
C LYS A 219 9.47 20.39 9.10
N GLU A 220 10.67 19.81 9.22
CA GLU A 220 11.91 20.37 8.62
C GLU A 220 12.06 20.05 7.11
N LYS A 221 11.30 19.07 6.59
CA LYS A 221 11.34 18.66 5.20
C LYS A 221 10.24 19.30 4.35
N ILE A 222 9.18 19.79 5.00
CA ILE A 222 8.02 20.40 4.34
C ILE A 222 8.41 21.72 3.67
N LYS A 223 8.06 21.84 2.40
CA LYS A 223 8.13 23.10 1.65
C LYS A 223 6.83 23.89 1.88
N TYR A 224 6.79 24.70 2.91
CA TYR A 224 5.57 25.37 3.38
C TYR A 224 4.88 26.20 2.31
N ASN A 225 5.60 26.90 1.43
CA ASN A 225 4.98 27.63 0.34
C ASN A 225 4.27 26.70 -0.65
N GLN A 226 4.87 25.56 -1.01
CA GLN A 226 4.26 24.55 -1.85
C GLN A 226 3.04 23.91 -1.17
N LEU A 227 3.12 23.64 0.14
CA LEU A 227 2.01 23.12 0.93
C LEU A 227 0.82 24.10 0.93
N TYR A 228 1.09 25.39 1.10
CA TYR A 228 0.06 26.43 0.97
C TYR A 228 -0.57 26.45 -0.42
N ASP A 229 0.25 26.50 -1.48
CA ASP A 229 -0.22 26.55 -2.85
C ASP A 229 -1.08 25.32 -3.20
N TYR A 230 -0.69 24.16 -2.68
CA TYR A 230 -1.47 22.91 -2.81
C TYR A 230 -2.79 22.97 -2.04
N ALA A 231 -2.80 23.51 -0.81
CA ALA A 231 -4.03 23.69 -0.04
C ALA A 231 -5.03 24.59 -0.79
N ILE A 232 -4.55 25.69 -1.39
CA ILE A 232 -5.38 26.62 -2.17
C ILE A 232 -5.86 25.97 -3.47
N LYS A 233 -4.97 25.31 -4.21
CA LYS A 233 -5.32 24.59 -5.45
C LYS A 233 -6.32 23.47 -5.21
N PHE A 234 -6.20 22.75 -4.10
CA PHE A 234 -7.13 21.69 -3.71
C PHE A 234 -8.53 22.23 -3.41
N ASN A 235 -8.61 23.46 -2.96
CA ASN A 235 -9.85 24.22 -2.73
C ASN A 235 -10.84 23.54 -1.79
N SER A 236 -10.34 23.00 -0.66
CA SER A 236 -11.16 22.39 0.40
C SER A 236 -11.03 23.17 1.69
N GLN A 237 -12.15 23.63 2.23
CA GLN A 237 -12.17 24.30 3.54
C GLN A 237 -11.75 23.36 4.68
N ALA A 238 -12.02 22.07 4.56
CA ALA A 238 -11.56 21.08 5.53
C ALA A 238 -10.02 21.03 5.58
N VAL A 239 -9.36 21.01 4.42
CA VAL A 239 -7.89 21.03 4.31
C VAL A 239 -7.32 22.31 4.91
N ILE A 240 -7.80 23.48 4.47
CA ILE A 240 -7.30 24.79 4.92
C ILE A 240 -7.38 24.91 6.46
N LYS A 241 -8.52 24.52 7.02
CA LYS A 241 -8.80 24.67 8.45
C LYS A 241 -8.04 23.67 9.31
N ARG A 242 -8.02 22.39 8.89
CA ARG A 242 -7.26 21.36 9.61
C ARG A 242 -5.77 21.65 9.56
N LEU A 243 -5.24 22.04 8.38
CA LEU A 243 -3.83 22.40 8.23
C LEU A 243 -3.45 23.54 9.19
N GLY A 244 -4.18 24.66 9.12
CA GLY A 244 -3.88 25.80 9.98
C GLY A 244 -4.02 25.46 11.48
N PHE A 245 -5.05 24.71 11.86
CA PHE A 245 -5.25 24.25 13.24
C PHE A 245 -4.09 23.38 13.72
N LEU A 246 -3.66 22.38 12.92
CA LEU A 246 -2.57 21.49 13.32
C LEU A 246 -1.22 22.21 13.37
N LEU A 247 -0.91 23.10 12.44
CA LEU A 247 0.32 23.87 12.47
C LEU A 247 0.41 24.73 13.76
N GLU A 248 -0.68 25.41 14.15
CA GLU A 248 -0.71 26.15 15.43
C GLU A 248 -0.65 25.20 16.64
N LEU A 249 -1.38 24.10 16.64
CA LEU A 249 -1.41 23.13 17.75
C LEU A 249 -0.05 22.49 18.01
N LEU A 250 0.70 22.23 16.95
CA LEU A 250 2.03 21.59 17.01
C LEU A 250 3.18 22.60 17.16
N ASP A 251 2.86 23.88 17.42
CA ASP A 251 3.80 24.97 17.58
C ASP A 251 4.79 25.12 16.40
N ILE A 252 4.32 24.82 15.18
CA ILE A 252 5.10 24.97 13.94
C ILE A 252 4.94 26.40 13.42
N ASN A 253 5.94 27.24 13.69
CA ASN A 253 5.92 28.64 13.27
C ASN A 253 6.25 28.79 11.79
N THR A 254 5.26 29.20 10.99
CA THR A 254 5.40 29.44 9.55
C THR A 254 4.47 30.55 9.08
N GLU A 255 4.92 31.31 8.09
CA GLU A 255 4.13 32.42 7.52
C GLU A 255 2.81 31.97 6.86
N ILE A 256 2.72 30.71 6.43
CA ILE A 256 1.50 30.22 5.78
C ILE A 256 0.30 30.19 6.72
N ILE A 257 0.49 30.15 8.05
CA ILE A 257 -0.60 30.18 9.04
C ILE A 257 -1.46 31.43 8.86
N LYS A 258 -0.82 32.60 8.74
CA LYS A 258 -1.53 33.87 8.51
C LYS A 258 -2.28 33.84 7.20
N ARG A 259 -1.63 33.40 6.12
CA ARG A 259 -2.20 33.29 4.78
C ARG A 259 -3.39 32.30 4.73
N LEU A 260 -3.31 31.14 5.40
CA LEU A 260 -4.41 30.17 5.52
C LEU A 260 -5.60 30.77 6.27
N LYS A 261 -5.34 31.57 7.32
CA LYS A 261 -6.37 32.20 8.13
C LYS A 261 -7.20 33.19 7.32
N GLU A 262 -6.61 33.89 6.37
CA GLU A 262 -7.28 34.80 5.45
C GLU A 262 -8.19 34.06 4.47
N LYS A 263 -7.90 32.79 4.16
CA LYS A 263 -8.64 31.95 3.19
C LYS A 263 -9.75 31.12 3.81
N LYS A 264 -9.81 31.00 5.15
CA LYS A 264 -10.84 30.21 5.81
C LYS A 264 -12.22 30.88 5.74
N THR A 265 -13.27 30.09 5.55
CA THR A 265 -14.67 30.55 5.63
C THR A 265 -15.19 30.51 7.07
N LYS A 266 -16.38 31.12 7.30
CA LYS A 266 -17.04 31.10 8.62
C LYS A 266 -17.65 29.73 9.00
N SER A 267 -17.79 28.78 8.05
CA SER A 267 -18.34 27.44 8.32
C SER A 267 -17.47 26.65 9.28
N TYR A 268 -18.02 25.60 9.89
CA TYR A 268 -17.27 24.66 10.72
C TYR A 268 -17.05 23.34 9.99
N VAL A 269 -15.88 22.74 10.19
CA VAL A 269 -15.56 21.40 9.71
C VAL A 269 -15.16 20.53 10.90
N LEU A 270 -15.46 19.25 10.82
CA LEU A 270 -15.08 18.26 11.82
C LEU A 270 -13.56 18.07 11.79
N LEU A 271 -12.91 17.98 12.97
CA LEU A 271 -11.46 17.77 13.04
C LEU A 271 -11.10 16.37 12.57
N ASP A 272 -11.71 15.34 13.14
CA ASP A 272 -11.54 13.94 12.75
C ASP A 272 -12.86 13.38 12.19
N THR A 273 -12.79 12.79 11.00
CA THR A 273 -13.97 12.24 10.31
C THR A 273 -14.35 10.84 10.76
N GLU A 274 -13.45 10.11 11.44
CA GLU A 274 -13.73 8.79 12.01
C GLU A 274 -14.51 8.86 13.32
N LEU A 275 -14.41 9.99 14.03
CA LEU A 275 -15.03 10.15 15.33
C LEU A 275 -16.42 10.80 15.22
N PRO A 276 -17.31 10.60 16.22
CA PRO A 276 -18.64 11.21 16.26
C PRO A 276 -18.62 12.75 16.11
N LYS A 277 -19.68 13.29 15.51
CA LYS A 277 -19.87 14.74 15.31
C LYS A 277 -20.26 15.45 16.60
N GLN A 278 -19.32 15.54 17.54
CA GLN A 278 -19.48 16.17 18.86
C GLN A 278 -18.29 17.08 19.17
N GLY A 279 -18.26 17.68 20.35
CA GLY A 279 -17.13 18.47 20.84
C GLY A 279 -17.28 19.97 20.60
N LYS A 280 -16.26 20.73 21.03
CA LYS A 280 -16.26 22.20 21.03
C LYS A 280 -16.10 22.80 19.62
N ARG A 281 -16.75 23.93 19.40
CA ARG A 281 -16.56 24.73 18.18
C ARG A 281 -15.46 25.78 18.42
N LEU A 282 -14.33 25.64 17.74
CA LEU A 282 -13.21 26.57 17.79
C LEU A 282 -13.32 27.57 16.63
N SER A 283 -13.75 28.79 16.92
CA SER A 283 -13.98 29.85 15.91
C SER A 283 -12.70 30.28 15.21
N ARG A 284 -11.54 30.21 15.93
CA ARG A 284 -10.23 30.61 15.38
C ARG A 284 -9.93 29.95 14.04
N TRP A 285 -10.20 28.65 13.90
CA TRP A 285 -10.03 27.90 12.66
C TRP A 285 -11.32 27.39 12.02
N GLY A 286 -12.46 27.58 12.66
CA GLY A 286 -13.73 26.99 12.20
C GLY A 286 -13.69 25.46 12.28
N ILE A 287 -13.14 24.94 13.36
CA ILE A 287 -13.03 23.49 13.64
C ILE A 287 -14.09 23.11 14.67
N GLN A 288 -14.82 22.04 14.42
CA GLN A 288 -15.53 21.30 15.45
C GLN A 288 -14.57 20.24 16.00
N GLN A 289 -14.06 20.50 17.19
CA GLN A 289 -13.03 19.68 17.84
C GLN A 289 -13.68 18.49 18.54
N ASN A 290 -13.72 17.36 17.86
CA ASN A 290 -14.22 16.09 18.38
C ASN A 290 -13.13 15.18 18.92
N LEU A 291 -11.87 15.64 18.93
CA LEU A 291 -10.72 15.01 19.55
C LEU A 291 -9.93 16.06 20.36
N GLY A 292 -9.52 15.73 21.59
CA GLY A 292 -8.80 16.65 22.46
C GLY A 292 -7.42 17.04 21.92
N SER A 293 -7.01 18.30 22.14
CA SER A 293 -5.68 18.80 21.74
C SER A 293 -4.56 18.04 22.46
N GLU A 294 -4.76 17.71 23.74
CA GLU A 294 -3.79 16.94 24.53
C GLU A 294 -3.56 15.54 23.97
N THR A 295 -4.62 14.87 23.50
CA THR A 295 -4.52 13.56 22.84
C THR A 295 -3.64 13.64 21.59
N ILE A 296 -3.79 14.71 20.80
CA ILE A 296 -2.95 14.92 19.61
C ILE A 296 -1.51 15.21 20.03
N LYS A 297 -1.28 16.13 21.00
CA LYS A 297 0.08 16.50 21.43
C LYS A 297 0.83 15.34 22.07
N SER A 298 0.19 14.57 22.95
CA SER A 298 0.83 13.43 23.62
C SER A 298 1.27 12.35 22.63
N ALA A 299 0.53 12.17 21.55
CA ALA A 299 0.89 11.20 20.51
C ALA A 299 2.15 11.56 19.71
N MET A 300 2.68 12.78 19.81
CA MET A 300 3.94 13.17 19.13
C MET A 300 5.19 12.56 19.79
N PHE A 301 5.06 12.08 21.04
CA PHE A 301 6.18 11.56 21.83
C PHE A 301 6.07 10.03 22.06
N THR A 302 5.13 9.37 21.41
CA THR A 302 4.95 7.91 21.39
C THR A 302 5.35 7.34 20.03
#